data_43ac0b96e431f764b24f1a5da72be18a
#
_entry.id   43ac0b96e431f764b24f1a5da72be18a
#
_cell.length_a   1.000
_cell.length_b   1.000
_cell.length_c   1.000
_cell.angle_alpha   90.00
_cell.angle_beta   90.00
_cell.angle_gamma   90.00
#
_symmetry.space_group_name_H-M   'P 1'
#
loop_
_entity.id
_entity.type
_entity.pdbx_description
1 polymer ?
#
loop_
_entity_poly.entity_id
_entity_poly.type
_entity_poly.pdbx_seq_one_letter_code
_entity_poly.pdbx_strand_id
1 'polypeptide(L)'
;MIIVDHVIGGSPADHHARELPRDVQPHLWWFTSSRGAIVLGSAQSADLVDRAECERLELDIVTRRSGGGLVLVGHDREVWLDVLLPSSHRLWVNDISLASAWLGHAWRDALLDLGVGETSGEVSVHEGPMERNELSSLVCFAGRAPGEVFIGRSKAVGISQRRTREWVRFQCALSLRWEAHTMAAVVADSSVTAEQLSGLGTDLDLDVSDVVDAVQWHITERLAAR
;
A
#
# COMPACT_ATOMS: atom_id res chain seq x y z
N MET A 1 24.13 1.93 -5.26
CA MET A 1 23.59 0.60 -5.69
C MET A 1 22.25 0.43 -5.02
N ILE A 2 21.25 -0.15 -5.70
CA ILE A 2 19.92 -0.44 -5.16
C ILE A 2 19.76 -1.95 -5.13
N ILE A 3 19.26 -2.50 -4.04
CA ILE A 3 19.04 -3.94 -3.88
C ILE A 3 17.56 -4.23 -4.15
N VAL A 4 17.28 -5.16 -5.07
CA VAL A 4 15.92 -5.55 -5.46
C VAL A 4 15.71 -7.01 -5.10
N ASP A 5 14.69 -7.30 -4.31
CA ASP A 5 14.29 -8.64 -3.92
C ASP A 5 12.85 -8.93 -4.37
N HIS A 6 12.66 -10.03 -5.08
CA HIS A 6 11.33 -10.59 -5.37
C HIS A 6 11.04 -11.72 -4.39
N VAL A 7 10.16 -11.46 -3.43
CA VAL A 7 9.76 -12.41 -2.38
C VAL A 7 8.49 -13.11 -2.83
N ILE A 8 8.66 -14.30 -3.40
CA ILE A 8 7.56 -15.08 -3.98
C ILE A 8 7.01 -16.05 -2.93
N GLY A 9 5.70 -15.99 -2.72
CA GLY A 9 5.02 -16.81 -1.72
C GLY A 9 5.23 -16.30 -0.30
N GLY A 10 4.88 -17.12 0.69
CA GLY A 10 4.85 -16.70 2.08
C GLY A 10 3.49 -16.09 2.47
N SER A 11 3.34 -15.79 3.74
CA SER A 11 2.14 -15.15 4.26
C SER A 11 2.31 -13.63 4.37
N PRO A 12 1.23 -12.84 4.35
CA PRO A 12 1.30 -11.42 4.67
C PRO A 12 1.93 -11.13 6.04
N ALA A 13 1.78 -12.05 7.01
CA ALA A 13 2.44 -11.94 8.31
C ALA A 13 3.97 -11.99 8.19
N ASP A 14 4.51 -12.92 7.39
CA ASP A 14 5.95 -13.05 7.14
C ASP A 14 6.50 -11.79 6.46
N HIS A 15 5.77 -11.25 5.47
CA HIS A 15 6.16 -10.03 4.77
C HIS A 15 6.22 -8.82 5.70
N HIS A 16 5.22 -8.65 6.59
CA HIS A 16 5.23 -7.58 7.58
C HIS A 16 6.30 -7.77 8.67
N ALA A 17 6.61 -9.02 9.04
CA ALA A 17 7.63 -9.36 10.04
C ALA A 17 9.06 -9.24 9.51
N ARG A 18 9.26 -9.17 8.19
CA ARG A 18 10.61 -9.15 7.58
C ARG A 18 11.49 -8.09 8.24
N GLU A 19 12.68 -8.52 8.66
CA GLU A 19 13.66 -7.67 9.35
C GLU A 19 14.25 -6.61 8.40
N LEU A 20 14.60 -5.46 8.97
CA LEU A 20 15.27 -4.38 8.22
C LEU A 20 16.67 -4.82 7.78
N PRO A 21 17.18 -4.32 6.63
CA PRO A 21 18.54 -4.61 6.17
C PRO A 21 19.60 -4.18 7.19
N ARG A 22 20.76 -4.81 7.11
CA ARG A 22 21.93 -4.46 7.94
C ARG A 22 22.96 -3.61 7.19
N ASP A 23 22.78 -3.46 5.89
CA ASP A 23 23.60 -2.58 5.04
C ASP A 23 23.04 -1.15 5.04
N VAL A 24 23.53 -0.27 4.15
CA VAL A 24 23.13 1.13 4.03
C VAL A 24 22.65 1.47 2.61
N GLN A 25 22.22 0.46 1.86
CA GLN A 25 21.71 0.65 0.49
C GLN A 25 20.18 0.76 0.50
N PRO A 26 19.56 1.49 -0.43
CA PRO A 26 18.12 1.40 -0.66
C PRO A 26 17.70 0.00 -1.09
N HIS A 27 16.56 -0.48 -0.61
CA HIS A 27 15.99 -1.77 -1.00
C HIS A 27 14.59 -1.60 -1.58
N LEU A 28 14.27 -2.42 -2.59
CA LEU A 28 12.94 -2.63 -3.13
C LEU A 28 12.56 -4.09 -2.87
N TRP A 29 11.50 -4.33 -2.11
CA TRP A 29 11.00 -5.66 -1.83
C TRP A 29 9.62 -5.83 -2.45
N TRP A 30 9.55 -6.60 -3.52
CA TRP A 30 8.32 -6.99 -4.18
C TRP A 30 7.78 -8.25 -3.52
N PHE A 31 6.51 -8.23 -3.13
CA PHE A 31 5.87 -9.36 -2.44
C PHE A 31 4.72 -9.93 -3.25
N THR A 32 4.69 -11.27 -3.33
CA THR A 32 3.47 -12.02 -3.69
C THR A 32 3.09 -12.91 -2.52
N SER A 33 1.82 -12.93 -2.17
CA SER A 33 1.31 -13.70 -1.05
C SER A 33 0.56 -14.93 -1.52
N SER A 34 0.84 -16.08 -0.91
CA SER A 34 0.13 -17.33 -1.18
C SER A 34 -1.27 -17.39 -0.54
N ARG A 35 -1.59 -16.46 0.35
CA ARG A 35 -2.84 -16.37 1.10
C ARG A 35 -3.33 -14.92 1.16
N GLY A 36 -4.66 -14.76 1.30
CA GLY A 36 -5.24 -13.47 1.62
C GLY A 36 -5.14 -13.15 3.11
N ALA A 37 -5.15 -11.86 3.44
CA ALA A 37 -5.21 -11.40 4.82
C ALA A 37 -5.95 -10.07 4.97
N ILE A 38 -6.57 -9.88 6.13
CA ILE A 38 -6.92 -8.57 6.65
C ILE A 38 -5.74 -8.06 7.48
N VAL A 39 -5.12 -6.98 7.00
CA VAL A 39 -3.97 -6.36 7.67
C VAL A 39 -4.43 -5.14 8.44
N LEU A 40 -4.42 -5.25 9.77
CA LEU A 40 -4.75 -4.17 10.70
C LEU A 40 -3.57 -3.19 10.84
N GLY A 41 -3.87 -1.91 10.99
CA GLY A 41 -2.87 -0.92 11.40
C GLY A 41 -2.41 -1.14 12.84
N SER A 42 -1.23 -0.63 13.20
CA SER A 42 -0.59 -0.87 14.51
C SER A 42 -1.41 -0.42 15.74
N ALA A 43 -2.35 0.49 15.55
CA ALA A 43 -3.22 1.00 16.61
C ALA A 43 -4.64 0.38 16.60
N GLN A 44 -4.92 -0.51 15.65
CA GLN A 44 -6.24 -1.14 15.52
C GLN A 44 -6.31 -2.43 16.37
N SER A 45 -7.49 -2.66 17.00
CA SER A 45 -7.80 -3.91 17.69
C SER A 45 -8.29 -4.97 16.71
N ALA A 46 -7.97 -6.23 16.98
CA ALA A 46 -8.51 -7.38 16.25
C ALA A 46 -10.05 -7.54 16.41
N ASP A 47 -10.67 -6.82 17.33
CA ASP A 47 -12.14 -6.81 17.52
C ASP A 47 -12.86 -6.00 16.42
N LEU A 48 -12.10 -5.26 15.59
CA LEU A 48 -12.66 -4.58 14.43
C LEU A 48 -13.06 -5.51 13.27
N VAL A 49 -12.67 -6.78 13.34
CA VAL A 49 -12.96 -7.77 12.29
C VAL A 49 -13.74 -8.96 12.84
N ASP A 50 -14.66 -9.45 12.03
CA ASP A 50 -15.37 -10.71 12.28
C ASP A 50 -14.44 -11.90 11.97
N ARG A 51 -13.96 -12.55 13.06
CA ARG A 51 -13.03 -13.68 12.95
C ARG A 51 -13.64 -14.88 12.27
N ALA A 52 -14.93 -15.15 12.50
CA ALA A 52 -15.61 -16.29 11.89
C ALA A 52 -15.75 -16.09 10.38
N GLU A 53 -16.02 -14.85 9.95
CA GLU A 53 -16.09 -14.53 8.54
C GLU A 53 -14.70 -14.53 7.87
N CYS A 54 -13.65 -14.04 8.56
CA CYS A 54 -12.28 -14.17 8.07
C CYS A 54 -11.88 -15.64 7.88
N GLU A 55 -12.22 -16.52 8.84
CA GLU A 55 -11.96 -17.94 8.75
C GLU A 55 -12.72 -18.60 7.58
N ARG A 56 -14.00 -18.27 7.40
CA ARG A 56 -14.83 -18.76 6.28
C ARG A 56 -14.27 -18.36 4.92
N LEU A 57 -13.66 -17.17 4.83
CA LEU A 57 -13.05 -16.62 3.59
C LEU A 57 -11.56 -16.99 3.46
N GLU A 58 -11.03 -17.81 4.35
CA GLU A 58 -9.62 -18.25 4.39
C GLU A 58 -8.64 -17.05 4.44
N LEU A 59 -9.02 -15.99 5.17
CA LEU A 59 -8.22 -14.78 5.35
C LEU A 59 -7.51 -14.81 6.71
N ASP A 60 -6.21 -14.63 6.68
CA ASP A 60 -5.42 -14.43 7.90
C ASP A 60 -5.72 -13.03 8.51
N ILE A 61 -5.59 -12.89 9.84
CA ILE A 61 -5.66 -11.60 10.51
C ILE A 61 -4.24 -11.22 10.97
N VAL A 62 -3.71 -10.14 10.41
CA VAL A 62 -2.33 -9.70 10.61
C VAL A 62 -2.32 -8.26 11.12
N THR A 63 -1.43 -7.93 12.06
CA THR A 63 -1.22 -6.54 12.49
C THR A 63 0.14 -6.05 11.99
N ARG A 64 0.14 -4.97 11.17
CA ARG A 64 1.37 -4.35 10.70
C ARG A 64 1.95 -3.39 11.75
N ARG A 65 3.22 -3.06 11.59
CA ARG A 65 3.93 -2.11 12.49
C ARG A 65 3.75 -0.64 12.09
N SER A 66 3.17 -0.35 10.92
CA SER A 66 2.79 0.99 10.47
C SER A 66 1.36 1.33 10.86
N GLY A 67 1.03 2.61 10.94
CA GLY A 67 -0.33 3.08 11.26
C GLY A 67 -1.30 2.97 10.07
N GLY A 68 -2.49 3.53 10.25
CA GLY A 68 -3.59 3.58 9.28
C GLY A 68 -4.69 2.56 9.57
N GLY A 69 -5.73 2.54 8.73
CA GLY A 69 -6.84 1.60 8.79
C GLY A 69 -6.49 0.21 8.25
N LEU A 70 -7.41 -0.73 8.38
CA LEU A 70 -7.27 -2.08 7.85
C LEU A 70 -7.26 -2.10 6.31
N VAL A 71 -6.64 -3.13 5.75
CA VAL A 71 -6.61 -3.38 4.29
C VAL A 71 -6.68 -4.88 4.02
N LEU A 72 -7.39 -5.27 2.97
CA LEU A 72 -7.42 -6.61 2.43
C LEU A 72 -6.29 -6.77 1.41
N VAL A 73 -5.46 -7.79 1.55
CA VAL A 73 -4.32 -8.08 0.68
C VAL A 73 -4.27 -9.55 0.26
N GLY A 74 -3.50 -9.85 -0.77
CA GLY A 74 -3.27 -11.20 -1.30
C GLY A 74 -4.26 -11.61 -2.40
N HIS A 75 -4.04 -12.77 -3.00
CA HIS A 75 -4.84 -13.33 -4.09
C HIS A 75 -4.93 -12.39 -5.33
N ASP A 76 -3.81 -11.80 -5.75
CA ASP A 76 -3.72 -10.93 -6.93
C ASP A 76 -4.61 -9.67 -6.85
N ARG A 77 -4.93 -9.21 -5.62
CA ARG A 77 -5.72 -8.00 -5.40
C ARG A 77 -4.90 -6.72 -5.52
N GLU A 78 -3.61 -6.84 -5.23
CA GLU A 78 -2.69 -5.70 -5.24
C GLU A 78 -1.33 -6.05 -5.83
N VAL A 79 -0.61 -5.02 -6.25
CA VAL A 79 0.85 -5.08 -6.38
C VAL A 79 1.46 -4.49 -5.11
N TRP A 80 2.19 -5.32 -4.36
CA TRP A 80 2.77 -4.94 -3.08
C TRP A 80 4.27 -4.72 -3.20
N LEU A 81 4.70 -3.49 -2.90
CA LEU A 81 6.10 -3.07 -2.85
C LEU A 81 6.42 -2.42 -1.52
N ASP A 82 7.49 -2.86 -0.88
CA ASP A 82 8.13 -2.09 0.18
C ASP A 82 9.40 -1.43 -0.33
N VAL A 83 9.51 -0.13 -0.08
CA VAL A 83 10.70 0.66 -0.37
C VAL A 83 11.38 1.01 0.94
N LEU A 84 12.65 0.59 1.09
CA LEU A 84 13.43 0.86 2.27
C LEU A 84 14.51 1.88 1.94
N LEU A 85 14.53 2.96 2.69
CA LEU A 85 15.47 4.05 2.48
C LEU A 85 16.28 4.29 3.76
N PRO A 86 17.64 4.19 3.70
CA PRO A 86 18.46 4.49 4.85
C PRO A 86 18.47 6.00 5.15
N SER A 87 18.65 6.37 6.41
CA SER A 87 18.65 7.77 6.85
C SER A 87 19.76 8.62 6.23
N SER A 88 20.80 7.98 5.70
CA SER A 88 21.89 8.64 4.96
C SER A 88 21.55 8.97 3.51
N HIS A 89 20.43 8.49 2.99
CA HIS A 89 20.06 8.71 1.59
C HIS A 89 19.49 10.13 1.38
N ARG A 90 19.82 10.76 0.25
CA ARG A 90 19.42 12.15 -0.07
C ARG A 90 17.89 12.38 -0.12
N LEU A 91 17.12 11.32 -0.43
CA LEU A 91 15.63 11.39 -0.41
C LEU A 91 15.05 11.19 1.00
N TRP A 92 15.90 11.05 2.02
CA TRP A 92 15.42 11.03 3.40
C TRP A 92 14.88 12.41 3.78
N VAL A 93 13.63 12.45 4.19
CA VAL A 93 12.96 13.65 4.68
C VAL A 93 12.52 13.41 6.12
N ASN A 94 12.87 14.32 7.05
CA ASN A 94 12.50 14.18 8.46
C ASN A 94 11.00 14.42 8.68
N ASP A 95 10.40 15.30 7.89
CA ASP A 95 8.96 15.53 7.93
C ASP A 95 8.22 14.31 7.35
N ILE A 96 7.44 13.65 8.21
CA ILE A 96 6.68 12.45 7.87
C ILE A 96 5.65 12.74 6.77
N SER A 97 5.07 13.94 6.76
CA SER A 97 4.04 14.33 5.79
C SER A 97 4.58 14.55 4.37
N LEU A 98 5.88 14.83 4.24
CA LEU A 98 6.53 15.06 2.95
C LEU A 98 7.33 13.85 2.45
N ALA A 99 7.58 12.88 3.33
CA ALA A 99 8.56 11.83 3.09
C ALA A 99 8.20 10.88 1.94
N SER A 100 6.92 10.65 1.68
CA SER A 100 6.42 9.73 0.64
C SER A 100 6.09 10.41 -0.69
N ALA A 101 6.16 11.74 -0.79
CA ALA A 101 5.75 12.47 -1.98
C ALA A 101 6.50 12.01 -3.25
N TRP A 102 7.83 11.90 -3.17
CA TRP A 102 8.67 11.42 -4.28
C TRP A 102 8.26 10.02 -4.77
N LEU A 103 7.84 9.17 -3.85
CA LEU A 103 7.43 7.79 -4.13
C LEU A 103 6.04 7.76 -4.78
N GLY A 104 5.11 8.61 -4.30
CA GLY A 104 3.82 8.81 -4.96
C GLY A 104 3.95 9.28 -6.40
N HIS A 105 4.87 10.24 -6.67
CA HIS A 105 5.16 10.66 -8.03
C HIS A 105 5.77 9.54 -8.88
N ALA A 106 6.60 8.66 -8.31
CA ALA A 106 7.11 7.51 -9.04
C ALA A 106 5.99 6.54 -9.46
N TRP A 107 5.08 6.25 -8.55
CA TRP A 107 3.89 5.43 -8.83
C TRP A 107 2.97 6.08 -9.87
N ARG A 108 2.68 7.39 -9.73
CA ARG A 108 1.86 8.13 -10.70
C ARG A 108 2.46 8.05 -12.10
N ASP A 109 3.74 8.32 -12.25
CA ASP A 109 4.40 8.35 -13.54
C ASP A 109 4.41 6.96 -14.18
N ALA A 110 4.64 5.90 -13.40
CA ALA A 110 4.52 4.52 -13.87
C ALA A 110 3.10 4.17 -14.36
N LEU A 111 2.06 4.58 -13.61
CA LEU A 111 0.67 4.35 -14.03
C LEU A 111 0.31 5.13 -15.29
N LEU A 112 0.86 6.33 -15.49
CA LEU A 112 0.68 7.10 -16.72
C LEU A 112 1.36 6.44 -17.92
N ASP A 113 2.58 5.91 -17.76
CA ASP A 113 3.29 5.17 -18.80
C ASP A 113 2.55 3.89 -19.21
N LEU A 114 1.79 3.29 -18.29
CA LEU A 114 0.91 2.15 -18.54
C LEU A 114 -0.46 2.53 -19.14
N GLY A 115 -0.68 3.80 -19.47
CA GLY A 115 -1.89 4.28 -20.11
C GLY A 115 -3.11 4.42 -19.18
N VAL A 116 -2.93 4.32 -17.87
CA VAL A 116 -4.05 4.39 -16.90
C VAL A 116 -4.77 5.73 -16.97
N GLY A 117 -4.05 6.83 -17.23
CA GLY A 117 -4.63 8.16 -17.37
C GLY A 117 -5.63 8.28 -18.53
N GLU A 118 -5.45 7.50 -19.58
CA GLU A 118 -6.32 7.49 -20.77
C GLU A 118 -7.54 6.58 -20.60
N THR A 119 -7.37 5.48 -19.86
CA THR A 119 -8.39 4.42 -19.74
C THR A 119 -9.27 4.54 -18.50
N SER A 120 -8.71 5.03 -17.39
CA SER A 120 -9.35 4.96 -16.07
C SER A 120 -9.60 6.32 -15.42
N GLY A 121 -9.08 7.42 -15.99
CA GLY A 121 -9.27 8.79 -15.53
C GLY A 121 -8.01 9.44 -14.98
N GLU A 122 -8.14 10.67 -14.46
CA GLU A 122 -7.01 11.48 -13.98
C GLU A 122 -6.24 10.78 -12.86
N VAL A 123 -4.93 10.59 -13.06
CA VAL A 123 -4.00 10.04 -12.06
C VAL A 123 -3.31 11.18 -11.33
N SER A 124 -3.51 11.29 -10.02
CA SER A 124 -2.98 12.36 -9.19
C SER A 124 -2.30 11.86 -7.93
N VAL A 125 -1.35 12.64 -7.41
CA VAL A 125 -0.73 12.43 -6.10
C VAL A 125 -1.38 13.38 -5.10
N HIS A 126 -1.77 12.86 -3.93
CA HIS A 126 -2.26 13.72 -2.86
C HIS A 126 -1.09 14.43 -2.18
N GLU A 127 -0.97 15.75 -2.35
CA GLU A 127 0.08 16.58 -1.77
C GLU A 127 -0.39 17.39 -0.55
N GLY A 128 -1.71 17.34 -0.28
CA GLY A 128 -2.32 18.02 0.85
C GLY A 128 -2.06 17.33 2.20
N PRO A 129 -2.52 17.94 3.30
CA PRO A 129 -2.48 17.30 4.61
C PRO A 129 -3.35 16.04 4.63
N MET A 130 -3.20 15.22 5.69
CA MET A 130 -4.06 14.04 5.89
C MET A 130 -5.54 14.45 5.92
N GLU A 131 -6.30 13.91 4.98
CA GLU A 131 -7.77 14.03 4.95
C GLU A 131 -8.42 12.77 5.52
N ARG A 132 -9.40 12.98 6.40
CA ARG A 132 -10.12 11.88 7.06
C ARG A 132 -11.61 12.03 6.87
N ASN A 133 -12.30 10.90 6.80
CA ASN A 133 -13.74 10.77 6.89
C ASN A 133 -14.10 9.76 7.99
N GLU A 134 -15.37 9.45 8.14
CA GLU A 134 -15.87 8.54 9.18
C GLU A 134 -15.27 7.12 9.10
N LEU A 135 -14.91 6.66 7.88
CA LEU A 135 -14.35 5.33 7.64
C LEU A 135 -12.82 5.30 7.70
N SER A 136 -12.14 6.45 7.75
CA SER A 136 -10.67 6.50 7.65
C SER A 136 -9.93 5.87 8.84
N SER A 137 -10.58 5.78 10.01
CA SER A 137 -10.04 5.07 11.17
C SER A 137 -10.18 3.56 11.03
N LEU A 138 -11.13 3.10 10.23
CA LEU A 138 -11.43 1.69 9.99
C LEU A 138 -10.68 1.18 8.76
N VAL A 139 -10.84 1.80 7.59
CA VAL A 139 -10.33 1.32 6.29
C VAL A 139 -9.25 2.25 5.75
N CYS A 140 -8.08 1.70 5.41
CA CYS A 140 -6.92 2.45 4.94
C CYS A 140 -7.21 3.27 3.67
N PHE A 141 -8.02 2.74 2.78
CA PHE A 141 -8.36 3.38 1.51
C PHE A 141 -9.41 4.48 1.63
N ALA A 142 -10.07 4.64 2.78
CA ALA A 142 -11.08 5.68 2.99
C ALA A 142 -10.50 7.08 3.25
N GLY A 143 -9.27 7.19 3.76
CA GLY A 143 -8.60 8.48 3.97
C GLY A 143 -7.66 8.85 2.82
N ARG A 144 -7.12 10.08 2.86
CA ARG A 144 -6.09 10.55 1.92
C ARG A 144 -4.86 11.00 2.70
N ALA A 145 -3.74 10.34 2.47
CA ALA A 145 -2.45 10.70 3.09
C ALA A 145 -1.51 11.32 2.04
N PRO A 146 -0.61 12.22 2.45
CA PRO A 146 0.40 12.77 1.54
C PRO A 146 1.19 11.67 0.84
N GLY A 147 1.38 11.81 -0.47
CA GLY A 147 2.10 10.87 -1.32
C GLY A 147 1.26 9.70 -1.85
N GLU A 148 0.03 9.48 -1.37
CA GLU A 148 -0.85 8.46 -1.93
C GLU A 148 -1.35 8.84 -3.33
N VAL A 149 -1.58 7.84 -4.19
CA VAL A 149 -1.99 8.05 -5.59
C VAL A 149 -3.46 7.74 -5.75
N PHE A 150 -4.14 8.58 -6.50
CA PHE A 150 -5.57 8.49 -6.78
C PHE A 150 -5.84 8.47 -8.29
N ILE A 151 -6.90 7.75 -8.68
CA ILE A 151 -7.51 7.82 -9.99
C ILE A 151 -8.90 8.41 -9.78
N GLY A 152 -9.08 9.68 -10.18
CA GLY A 152 -10.26 10.44 -9.80
C GLY A 152 -10.44 10.52 -8.29
N ARG A 153 -11.45 9.85 -7.74
CA ARG A 153 -11.72 9.82 -6.28
C ARG A 153 -11.23 8.57 -5.57
N SER A 154 -10.95 7.51 -6.32
CA SER A 154 -10.55 6.20 -5.78
C SER A 154 -9.06 6.17 -5.51
N LYS A 155 -8.65 5.64 -4.36
CA LYS A 155 -7.23 5.44 -4.06
C LYS A 155 -6.69 4.28 -4.90
N ALA A 156 -5.72 4.57 -5.75
CA ALA A 156 -4.99 3.55 -6.50
C ALA A 156 -3.84 2.98 -5.67
N VAL A 157 -3.00 3.85 -5.09
CA VAL A 157 -1.86 3.40 -4.28
C VAL A 157 -1.95 3.95 -2.87
N GLY A 158 -2.09 3.06 -1.91
CA GLY A 158 -1.93 3.36 -0.49
C GLY A 158 -0.45 3.28 -0.09
N ILE A 159 0.04 4.26 0.68
CA ILE A 159 1.42 4.30 1.17
C ILE A 159 1.41 4.50 2.68
N SER A 160 1.81 3.48 3.42
CA SER A 160 2.08 3.61 4.85
C SER A 160 3.58 3.62 5.12
N GLN A 161 4.01 4.20 6.25
CA GLN A 161 5.43 4.24 6.58
C GLN A 161 5.69 3.84 8.02
N ARG A 162 6.81 3.13 8.22
CA ARG A 162 7.41 2.85 9.52
C ARG A 162 8.81 3.43 9.56
N ARG A 163 9.14 4.15 10.62
CA ARG A 163 10.44 4.78 10.80
C ARG A 163 11.19 4.23 11.98
N THR A 164 12.50 4.13 11.81
CA THR A 164 13.49 3.97 12.87
C THR A 164 14.48 5.15 12.80
N ARG A 165 15.53 5.15 13.60
CA ARG A 165 16.61 6.15 13.47
C ARG A 165 17.40 6.01 12.19
N GLU A 166 17.48 4.79 11.65
CA GLU A 166 18.36 4.43 10.54
C GLU A 166 17.60 4.18 9.23
N TRP A 167 16.30 3.85 9.31
CA TRP A 167 15.50 3.42 8.17
C TRP A 167 14.11 4.02 8.15
N VAL A 168 13.62 4.30 6.95
CA VAL A 168 12.19 4.35 6.67
C VAL A 168 11.83 3.19 5.75
N ARG A 169 10.77 2.47 6.09
CA ARG A 169 10.11 1.45 5.27
C ARG A 169 8.77 2.00 4.82
N PHE A 170 8.65 2.30 3.53
CA PHE A 170 7.38 2.64 2.90
C PHE A 170 6.76 1.35 2.41
N GLN A 171 5.51 1.11 2.78
CA GLN A 171 4.74 -0.05 2.35
C GLN A 171 3.66 0.43 1.38
N CYS A 172 3.79 0.05 0.11
CA CYS A 172 2.95 0.49 -0.98
C CYS A 172 2.07 -0.67 -1.45
N ALA A 173 0.79 -0.40 -1.66
CA ALA A 173 -0.14 -1.34 -2.25
C ALA A 173 -0.93 -0.63 -3.35
N LEU A 174 -0.71 -1.03 -4.62
CA LEU A 174 -1.56 -0.65 -5.75
C LEU A 174 -2.77 -1.57 -5.77
N SER A 175 -3.98 -1.03 -5.68
CA SER A 175 -5.22 -1.79 -5.78
C SER A 175 -5.50 -2.16 -7.24
N LEU A 176 -5.34 -3.43 -7.58
CA LEU A 176 -5.76 -3.99 -8.87
C LEU A 176 -7.21 -4.44 -8.83
N ARG A 177 -7.68 -4.91 -7.66
CA ARG A 177 -9.05 -5.40 -7.46
C ARG A 177 -9.57 -4.99 -6.10
N TRP A 178 -10.57 -4.12 -6.10
CA TRP A 178 -11.19 -3.62 -4.88
C TRP A 178 -12.44 -4.42 -4.52
N GLU A 179 -12.40 -5.15 -3.43
CA GLU A 179 -13.47 -6.05 -3.00
C GLU A 179 -14.32 -5.46 -1.86
N ALA A 180 -15.16 -4.47 -2.16
CA ALA A 180 -15.99 -3.79 -1.17
C ALA A 180 -16.92 -4.74 -0.39
N HIS A 181 -17.46 -5.79 -1.03
CA HIS A 181 -18.33 -6.79 -0.39
C HIS A 181 -17.55 -7.64 0.61
N THR A 182 -16.36 -8.13 0.23
CA THR A 182 -15.50 -8.89 1.12
C THR A 182 -15.06 -8.03 2.31
N MET A 183 -14.67 -6.78 2.06
CA MET A 183 -14.30 -5.84 3.11
C MET A 183 -15.46 -5.57 4.09
N ALA A 184 -16.68 -5.34 3.61
CA ALA A 184 -17.86 -5.14 4.46
C ALA A 184 -18.19 -6.39 5.29
N ALA A 185 -18.04 -7.58 4.70
CA ALA A 185 -18.33 -8.84 5.38
C ALA A 185 -17.38 -9.13 6.54
N VAL A 186 -16.10 -8.74 6.42
CA VAL A 186 -15.09 -9.00 7.46
C VAL A 186 -15.02 -7.91 8.54
N VAL A 187 -15.67 -6.77 8.35
CA VAL A 187 -15.75 -5.72 9.37
C VAL A 187 -16.79 -6.13 10.42
N ALA A 188 -16.43 -6.09 11.71
CA ALA A 188 -17.32 -6.49 12.81
C ALA A 188 -18.53 -5.54 12.99
N ASP A 189 -18.38 -4.27 12.59
CA ASP A 189 -19.48 -3.29 12.62
C ASP A 189 -20.42 -3.49 11.43
N SER A 190 -21.55 -4.13 11.67
CA SER A 190 -22.57 -4.43 10.66
C SER A 190 -23.24 -3.19 10.04
N SER A 191 -22.99 -1.99 10.55
CA SER A 191 -23.45 -0.73 9.95
C SER A 191 -22.58 -0.30 8.76
N VAL A 192 -21.39 -0.88 8.60
CA VAL A 192 -20.50 -0.64 7.46
C VAL A 192 -20.94 -1.50 6.28
N THR A 193 -21.35 -0.87 5.21
CA THR A 193 -21.91 -1.55 4.03
C THR A 193 -20.94 -1.56 2.86
N ALA A 194 -21.11 -2.52 1.95
CA ALA A 194 -20.34 -2.58 0.71
C ALA A 194 -20.53 -1.32 -0.16
N GLU A 195 -21.70 -0.70 -0.10
CA GLU A 195 -21.97 0.55 -0.83
C GLU A 195 -21.12 1.71 -0.31
N GLN A 196 -20.96 1.84 1.02
CA GLN A 196 -20.09 2.85 1.64
C GLN A 196 -18.61 2.62 1.31
N LEU A 197 -18.20 1.37 1.10
CA LEU A 197 -16.84 0.98 0.75
C LEU A 197 -16.59 0.99 -0.77
N SER A 198 -17.64 1.04 -1.58
CA SER A 198 -17.52 1.06 -3.04
C SER A 198 -16.76 2.30 -3.51
N GLY A 199 -15.86 2.10 -4.48
CA GLY A 199 -15.06 3.18 -5.07
C GLY A 199 -13.98 3.78 -4.17
N LEU A 200 -13.72 3.20 -2.99
CA LEU A 200 -12.57 3.63 -2.17
C LEU A 200 -11.23 3.22 -2.78
N GLY A 201 -11.16 2.02 -3.36
CA GLY A 201 -10.01 1.54 -4.13
C GLY A 201 -10.32 1.46 -5.62
N THR A 202 -9.36 1.03 -6.40
CA THR A 202 -9.45 0.89 -7.86
C THR A 202 -9.56 -0.56 -8.30
N ASP A 203 -10.20 -0.76 -9.47
CA ASP A 203 -10.17 -2.01 -10.24
C ASP A 203 -9.43 -1.70 -11.55
N LEU A 204 -8.24 -2.29 -11.73
CA LEU A 204 -7.34 -2.03 -12.84
C LEU A 204 -6.99 -3.34 -13.54
N ASP A 205 -7.21 -3.39 -14.84
CA ASP A 205 -6.80 -4.51 -15.70
C ASP A 205 -5.37 -4.25 -16.21
N LEU A 206 -4.40 -4.50 -15.34
CA LEU A 206 -2.98 -4.33 -15.62
C LEU A 206 -2.24 -5.65 -15.42
N ASP A 207 -1.27 -5.93 -16.30
CA ASP A 207 -0.33 -7.01 -16.06
C ASP A 207 0.62 -6.65 -14.90
N VAL A 208 0.74 -7.56 -13.92
CA VAL A 208 1.56 -7.34 -12.74
C VAL A 208 3.03 -7.12 -13.10
N SER A 209 3.54 -7.85 -14.11
CA SER A 209 4.94 -7.71 -14.54
C SER A 209 5.21 -6.33 -15.15
N ASP A 210 4.29 -5.81 -15.96
CA ASP A 210 4.42 -4.49 -16.55
C ASP A 210 4.39 -3.39 -15.46
N VAL A 211 3.53 -3.55 -14.45
CA VAL A 211 3.48 -2.65 -13.29
C VAL A 211 4.80 -2.67 -12.53
N VAL A 212 5.32 -3.88 -12.23
CA VAL A 212 6.59 -4.05 -11.51
C VAL A 212 7.73 -3.36 -12.27
N ASP A 213 7.84 -3.60 -13.57
CA ASP A 213 8.91 -3.04 -14.41
C ASP A 213 8.83 -1.51 -14.48
N ALA A 214 7.64 -0.94 -14.76
CA ALA A 214 7.45 0.50 -14.84
C ALA A 214 7.73 1.20 -13.50
N VAL A 215 7.19 0.67 -12.39
CA VAL A 215 7.36 1.26 -11.07
C VAL A 215 8.82 1.15 -10.61
N GLN A 216 9.46 -0.01 -10.83
CA GLN A 216 10.87 -0.21 -10.50
C GLN A 216 11.76 0.76 -11.27
N TRP A 217 11.50 0.98 -12.54
CA TRP A 217 12.23 1.94 -13.36
C TRP A 217 12.13 3.35 -12.78
N HIS A 218 10.90 3.87 -12.55
CA HIS A 218 10.67 5.21 -12.02
C HIS A 218 11.26 5.43 -10.62
N ILE A 219 11.22 4.42 -9.76
CA ILE A 219 11.82 4.49 -8.42
C ILE A 219 13.34 4.49 -8.53
N THR A 220 13.90 3.62 -9.36
CA THR A 220 15.36 3.48 -9.52
C THR A 220 15.98 4.76 -10.06
N GLU A 221 15.38 5.37 -11.07
CA GLU A 221 15.81 6.66 -11.61
C GLU A 221 15.84 7.75 -10.53
N ARG A 222 14.78 7.82 -9.68
CA ARG A 222 14.74 8.79 -8.59
C ARG A 222 15.76 8.51 -7.49
N LEU A 223 16.02 7.24 -7.17
CA LEU A 223 17.03 6.85 -6.20
C LEU A 223 18.45 7.10 -6.71
N ALA A 224 18.71 6.98 -8.01
CA ALA A 224 20.00 7.16 -8.65
C ALA A 224 20.33 8.61 -9.01
N ALA A 225 19.34 9.48 -9.20
CA ALA A 225 19.55 10.90 -9.53
C ALA A 225 20.49 11.56 -8.51
N ARG A 226 21.41 12.42 -8.98
CA ARG A 226 22.42 13.09 -8.13
C ARG A 226 21.93 14.42 -7.57
#